data_5517958ea5d9120c1c44015b6017750f
#
_entry.id   5517958ea5d9120c1c44015b6017750f
#
_cell.length_a   1.000
_cell.length_b   1.000
_cell.length_c   1.000
_cell.angle_alpha   90.00
_cell.angle_beta   90.00
_cell.angle_gamma   90.00
#
_symmetry.space_group_name_H-M   'P 1'
#
loop_
_entity.id
_entity.type
_entity.pdbx_description
1 polymer ?
#
loop_
_entity_poly.entity_id
_entity_poly.type
_entity_poly.pdbx_seq_one_letter_code
_entity_poly.pdbx_strand_id
1 'polypeptide(L)'
;MQQAQVLSKDSAVDDLFARFGAAAFVPQPSADNTPTLWVSRERLLDVLSHLKRRFPMLLDLFGMDERLREHRPAAARDFTVVYHLLNIAGREEIRIKVALSDADPAVPSAAQIWPNANWYEREAWDMYGINFSG
;
A
#
# COMPACT_ATOMS: atom_id res chain seq x y z
N MET A 1 21.19 -16.97 15.78
CA MET A 1 20.24 -16.69 16.81
C MET A 1 20.04 -15.22 17.08
N GLN A 2 21.10 -14.50 17.35
CA GLN A 2 21.00 -13.06 17.52
C GLN A 2 20.47 -12.37 16.28
N GLN A 3 20.91 -12.82 15.12
CA GLN A 3 20.45 -12.26 13.86
C GLN A 3 18.94 -12.41 13.68
N ALA A 4 18.41 -13.58 13.99
CA ALA A 4 16.98 -13.80 13.85
C ALA A 4 16.19 -12.89 14.79
N GLN A 5 16.68 -12.69 16.00
CA GLN A 5 16.00 -11.81 16.95
C GLN A 5 16.06 -10.35 16.52
N VAL A 6 17.21 -9.92 16.00
CA VAL A 6 17.37 -8.55 15.52
C VAL A 6 16.43 -8.30 14.36
N LEU A 7 16.39 -9.25 13.40
CA LEU A 7 15.50 -9.10 12.24
C LEU A 7 14.02 -9.09 12.65
N SER A 8 13.65 -9.91 13.64
CA SER A 8 12.25 -9.96 14.07
C SER A 8 11.83 -8.71 14.81
N LYS A 9 12.77 -7.91 15.33
CA LYS A 9 12.46 -6.64 15.97
C LYS A 9 12.24 -5.54 14.96
N ASP A 10 12.83 -5.66 13.77
CA ASP A 10 12.64 -4.66 12.73
C ASP A 10 11.25 -4.83 12.17
N SER A 11 10.42 -3.81 12.37
CA SER A 11 9.10 -3.81 11.76
C SER A 11 9.23 -3.58 10.26
N ALA A 12 8.16 -3.90 9.54
CA ALA A 12 8.11 -3.60 8.11
C ALA A 12 8.26 -2.10 7.86
N VAL A 13 7.72 -1.27 8.77
CA VAL A 13 7.85 0.18 8.67
C VAL A 13 9.31 0.61 8.80
N ASP A 14 10.02 0.06 9.80
CA ASP A 14 11.43 0.38 9.99
C ASP A 14 12.26 -0.02 8.78
N ASP A 15 11.97 -1.18 8.21
CA ASP A 15 12.64 -1.66 7.01
C ASP A 15 12.41 -0.72 5.83
N LEU A 16 11.17 -0.25 5.64
CA LEU A 16 10.86 0.68 4.57
C LEU A 16 11.57 2.02 4.77
N PHE A 17 11.59 2.52 6.00
CA PHE A 17 12.26 3.78 6.30
C PHE A 17 13.77 3.67 6.05
N ALA A 18 14.35 2.54 6.38
CA ALA A 18 15.78 2.30 6.14
C ALA A 18 16.08 2.24 4.64
N ARG A 19 15.19 1.64 3.86
CA ARG A 19 15.41 1.43 2.43
C ARG A 19 15.12 2.68 1.59
N PHE A 20 14.03 3.39 1.89
CA PHE A 20 13.55 4.49 1.05
C PHE A 20 13.63 5.85 1.72
N GLY A 21 13.92 5.91 3.01
CA GLY A 21 13.89 7.14 3.80
C GLY A 21 12.50 7.42 4.36
N ALA A 22 12.46 7.93 5.57
CA ALA A 22 11.19 8.23 6.24
C ALA A 22 10.38 9.29 5.48
N ALA A 23 11.07 10.21 4.79
CA ALA A 23 10.39 11.28 4.05
C ALA A 23 9.57 10.77 2.85
N ALA A 24 9.80 9.53 2.40
CA ALA A 24 9.04 8.94 1.31
C ALA A 24 7.62 8.53 1.73
N PHE A 25 7.32 8.54 3.02
CA PHE A 25 6.06 8.02 3.55
C PHE A 25 5.37 9.01 4.46
N VAL A 26 4.04 8.90 4.53
CA VAL A 26 3.24 9.62 5.53
C VAL A 26 2.52 8.56 6.36
N PRO A 27 2.91 8.36 7.62
CA PRO A 27 2.23 7.39 8.49
C PRO A 27 0.81 7.84 8.82
N GLN A 28 -0.09 6.89 8.97
CA GLN A 28 -1.47 7.17 9.36
C GLN A 28 -1.86 6.22 10.50
N PRO A 29 -2.34 6.74 11.63
CA PRO A 29 -2.87 5.89 12.70
C PRO A 29 -4.07 5.08 12.20
N SER A 30 -4.18 3.85 12.69
CA SER A 30 -5.26 2.96 12.31
C SER A 30 -5.92 2.40 13.56
N ALA A 31 -7.25 2.27 13.54
CA ALA A 31 -8.01 1.79 14.68
C ALA A 31 -7.65 0.36 15.07
N ASP A 32 -7.23 -0.45 14.11
CA ASP A 32 -6.85 -1.85 14.34
C ASP A 32 -5.35 -2.03 14.56
N ASN A 33 -4.62 -0.94 14.68
CA ASN A 33 -3.17 -0.93 14.89
C ASN A 33 -2.35 -1.54 13.75
N THR A 34 -2.96 -1.78 12.59
CA THR A 34 -2.22 -2.21 11.42
C THR A 34 -1.39 -1.03 10.90
N PRO A 35 -0.07 -1.18 10.74
CA PRO A 35 0.75 -0.11 10.17
C PRO A 35 0.20 0.33 8.82
N THR A 36 0.04 1.64 8.65
CA THR A 36 -0.53 2.21 7.44
C THR A 36 0.32 3.38 7.01
N LEU A 37 0.78 3.35 5.76
CA LEU A 37 1.66 4.37 5.20
C LEU A 37 1.14 4.85 3.86
N TRP A 38 1.17 6.16 3.66
CA TRP A 38 0.93 6.76 2.34
C TRP A 38 2.25 6.83 1.59
N VAL A 39 2.20 6.55 0.30
CA VAL A 39 3.36 6.64 -0.58
C VAL A 39 2.91 7.27 -1.90
N SER A 40 3.82 7.97 -2.58
CA SER A 40 3.51 8.53 -3.90
C SER A 40 3.38 7.41 -4.93
N ARG A 41 2.59 7.65 -5.98
CA ARG A 41 2.46 6.64 -7.05
C ARG A 41 3.76 6.40 -7.79
N GLU A 42 4.64 7.39 -7.82
CA GLU A 42 5.94 7.27 -8.47
C GLU A 42 6.86 6.28 -7.76
N ARG A 43 6.69 6.13 -6.45
CA ARG A 43 7.49 5.19 -5.65
C ARG A 43 6.77 3.87 -5.37
N LEU A 44 5.52 3.78 -5.76
CA LEU A 44 4.66 2.66 -5.35
C LEU A 44 5.23 1.30 -5.75
N LEU A 45 5.60 1.13 -7.01
CA LEU A 45 6.09 -0.19 -7.47
C LEU A 45 7.37 -0.62 -6.76
N ASP A 46 8.27 0.32 -6.52
CA ASP A 46 9.51 0.00 -5.81
C ASP A 46 9.22 -0.42 -4.38
N VAL A 47 8.29 0.27 -3.72
CA VAL A 47 7.89 -0.05 -2.35
C VAL A 47 7.21 -1.41 -2.31
N LEU A 48 6.26 -1.66 -3.20
CA LEU A 48 5.55 -2.94 -3.23
C LEU A 48 6.48 -4.10 -3.58
N SER A 49 7.37 -3.90 -4.53
CA SER A 49 8.35 -4.92 -4.91
C SER A 49 9.25 -5.28 -3.73
N HIS A 50 9.68 -4.28 -2.98
CA HIS A 50 10.49 -4.51 -1.79
C HIS A 50 9.70 -5.27 -0.71
N LEU A 51 8.43 -4.92 -0.52
CA LEU A 51 7.58 -5.57 0.48
C LEU A 51 7.23 -7.01 0.13
N LYS A 52 7.26 -7.38 -1.15
CA LYS A 52 6.90 -8.73 -1.59
C LYS A 52 7.68 -9.81 -0.86
N ARG A 53 8.94 -9.56 -0.58
CA ARG A 53 9.80 -10.56 0.09
C ARG A 53 9.31 -10.85 1.51
N ARG A 54 8.76 -9.84 2.17
CA ARG A 54 8.26 -9.97 3.54
C ARG A 54 6.78 -10.34 3.58
N PHE A 55 6.03 -9.89 2.58
CA PHE A 55 4.59 -10.10 2.50
C PHE A 55 4.24 -10.86 1.23
N PRO A 56 4.25 -12.20 1.28
CA PRO A 56 3.97 -12.98 0.06
C PRO A 56 2.53 -12.88 -0.41
N MET A 57 1.62 -12.40 0.43
CA MET A 57 0.19 -12.37 0.10
C MET A 57 -0.35 -10.95 0.01
N LEU A 58 -1.00 -10.65 -1.12
CA LEU A 58 -1.87 -9.49 -1.23
C LEU A 58 -3.26 -9.92 -0.75
N LEU A 59 -3.65 -9.46 0.43
CA LEU A 59 -4.93 -9.83 1.01
C LEU A 59 -6.07 -9.09 0.34
N ASP A 60 -5.86 -7.81 0.03
CA ASP A 60 -6.89 -6.98 -0.56
C ASP A 60 -6.26 -5.79 -1.27
N LEU A 61 -6.93 -5.31 -2.28
CA LEU A 61 -6.59 -4.09 -2.99
C LEU A 61 -7.90 -3.45 -3.41
N PHE A 62 -8.14 -2.20 -3.01
CA PHE A 62 -9.40 -1.56 -3.35
C PHE A 62 -9.22 -0.05 -3.48
N GLY A 63 -10.17 0.57 -4.19
CA GLY A 63 -10.25 2.01 -4.32
C GLY A 63 -11.26 2.60 -3.36
N MET A 64 -11.07 3.86 -3.03
CA MET A 64 -12.00 4.64 -2.23
C MET A 64 -12.23 5.98 -2.92
N ASP A 65 -13.48 6.40 -2.98
CA ASP A 65 -13.82 7.74 -3.45
C ASP A 65 -13.83 8.67 -2.22
N GLU A 66 -12.88 9.60 -2.20
CA GLU A 66 -12.72 10.50 -1.07
C GLU A 66 -13.39 11.86 -1.29
N ARG A 67 -13.98 12.09 -2.47
CA ARG A 67 -14.43 13.43 -2.85
C ARG A 67 -15.53 13.99 -1.94
N LEU A 68 -16.39 13.11 -1.44
CA LEU A 68 -17.50 13.53 -0.56
C LEU A 68 -17.27 13.17 0.89
N ARG A 69 -16.10 12.65 1.22
CA ARG A 69 -15.79 12.25 2.59
C ARG A 69 -15.41 13.45 3.42
N GLU A 70 -16.05 13.61 4.59
CA GLU A 70 -15.85 14.80 5.42
C GLU A 70 -14.47 14.81 6.08
N HIS A 71 -14.11 13.86 6.84
CA HIS A 71 -12.87 13.88 7.61
C HIS A 71 -11.80 13.00 6.99
N ARG A 72 -11.51 13.26 5.72
CA ARG A 72 -10.48 12.48 5.04
C ARG A 72 -9.08 12.82 5.54
N PRO A 73 -8.14 11.86 5.51
CA PRO A 73 -6.77 12.12 5.90
C PRO A 73 -6.13 13.23 5.07
N ALA A 74 -5.19 13.96 5.68
CA ALA A 74 -4.53 15.07 5.00
C ALA A 74 -3.79 14.63 3.73
N ALA A 75 -3.29 13.39 3.68
CA ALA A 75 -2.58 12.88 2.52
C ALA A 75 -3.52 12.47 1.39
N ALA A 76 -4.83 12.32 1.65
CA ALA A 76 -5.80 11.87 0.64
C ALA A 76 -6.09 12.96 -0.37
N ARG A 77 -6.48 12.54 -1.58
CA ARG A 77 -6.96 13.41 -2.64
C ARG A 77 -8.36 12.95 -3.05
N ASP A 78 -8.64 12.87 -4.36
CA ASP A 78 -9.96 12.49 -4.84
C ASP A 78 -10.23 11.00 -4.68
N PHE A 79 -9.22 10.17 -4.96
CA PHE A 79 -9.32 8.72 -4.80
C PHE A 79 -8.12 8.21 -4.00
N THR A 80 -8.35 7.11 -3.28
CA THR A 80 -7.30 6.39 -2.58
C THR A 80 -7.28 4.96 -3.07
N VAL A 81 -6.10 4.42 -3.34
CA VAL A 81 -5.93 2.97 -3.55
C VAL A 81 -5.26 2.41 -2.32
N VAL A 82 -5.84 1.36 -1.76
CA VAL A 82 -5.34 0.71 -0.54
C VAL A 82 -4.85 -0.69 -0.89
N TYR A 83 -3.63 -0.99 -0.49
CA TYR A 83 -3.01 -2.31 -0.63
C TYR A 83 -2.85 -2.90 0.76
N HIS A 84 -3.51 -4.01 1.01
CA HIS A 84 -3.42 -4.70 2.30
C HIS A 84 -2.60 -5.96 2.11
N LEU A 85 -1.43 -6.00 2.74
CA LEU A 85 -0.47 -7.08 2.59
C LEU A 85 -0.41 -7.91 3.86
N LEU A 86 -0.19 -9.21 3.69
CA LEU A 86 -0.21 -10.16 4.80
C LEU A 86 0.95 -11.14 4.71
N ASN A 87 1.55 -11.39 5.86
CA ASN A 87 2.47 -12.50 6.06
C ASN A 87 1.91 -13.37 7.19
N ILE A 88 1.31 -14.50 6.82
CA ILE A 88 0.68 -15.38 7.80
C ILE A 88 1.72 -15.98 8.75
N ALA A 89 2.82 -16.45 8.19
CA ALA A 89 3.87 -17.10 9.01
C ALA A 89 4.45 -16.14 10.05
N GLY A 90 4.67 -14.89 9.67
CA GLY A 90 5.22 -13.88 10.57
C GLY A 90 4.17 -13.12 11.36
N ARG A 91 2.90 -13.36 11.09
CA ARG A 91 1.78 -12.66 11.73
C ARG A 91 1.92 -11.15 11.59
N GLU A 92 2.22 -10.71 10.37
CA GLU A 92 2.38 -9.29 10.06
C GLU A 92 1.39 -8.85 9.01
N GLU A 93 0.94 -7.61 9.12
CA GLU A 93 0.12 -6.95 8.13
C GLU A 93 0.64 -5.53 7.94
N ILE A 94 0.44 -5.00 6.75
CA ILE A 94 0.73 -3.60 6.46
C ILE A 94 -0.24 -3.10 5.40
N ARG A 95 -0.63 -1.84 5.50
CA ARG A 95 -1.42 -1.18 4.46
C ARG A 95 -0.60 -0.09 3.82
N ILE A 96 -0.59 -0.10 2.51
CA ILE A 96 0.03 0.96 1.71
C ILE A 96 -1.10 1.69 0.99
N LYS A 97 -1.09 3.01 1.06
CA LYS A 97 -2.10 3.85 0.43
C LYS A 97 -1.47 4.80 -0.55
N VAL A 98 -2.18 5.05 -1.64
CA VAL A 98 -1.76 5.99 -2.67
C VAL A 98 -2.91 6.94 -2.95
N ALA A 99 -2.62 8.24 -2.98
CA ALA A 99 -3.60 9.27 -3.30
C ALA A 99 -3.56 9.58 -4.80
N LEU A 100 -4.73 9.65 -5.43
CA LEU A 100 -4.85 9.96 -6.86
C LEU A 100 -5.82 11.12 -7.03
N SER A 101 -5.52 12.00 -7.99
CA SER A 101 -6.43 13.08 -8.36
C SER A 101 -7.40 12.61 -9.43
N ASP A 102 -8.58 13.23 -9.47
CA ASP A 102 -9.60 12.94 -10.48
C ASP A 102 -9.10 13.27 -11.89
N ALA A 103 -8.20 14.25 -12.00
CA ALA A 103 -7.66 14.65 -13.31
C ALA A 103 -6.76 13.55 -13.91
N ASP A 104 -6.13 12.72 -13.08
CA ASP A 104 -5.24 11.66 -13.54
C ASP A 104 -5.28 10.50 -12.54
N PRO A 105 -6.37 9.72 -12.53
CA PRO A 105 -6.54 8.63 -11.58
C PRO A 105 -5.84 7.37 -12.06
N ALA A 106 -4.53 7.46 -12.29
CA ALA A 106 -3.72 6.37 -12.81
C ALA A 106 -2.63 5.99 -11.84
N VAL A 107 -2.36 4.68 -11.75
CA VAL A 107 -1.34 4.12 -10.89
C VAL A 107 -0.77 2.87 -11.57
N PRO A 108 0.51 2.55 -11.36
CA PRO A 108 1.07 1.32 -11.94
C PRO A 108 0.38 0.07 -11.40
N SER A 109 0.24 -0.94 -12.25
CA SER A 109 -0.33 -2.23 -11.87
C SER A 109 0.62 -3.00 -10.96
N ALA A 110 0.07 -3.68 -9.96
CA ALA A 110 0.81 -4.58 -9.07
C ALA A 110 0.65 -6.05 -9.47
N ALA A 111 0.05 -6.33 -10.62
CA ALA A 111 -0.28 -7.71 -11.02
C ALA A 111 0.96 -8.56 -11.27
N GLN A 112 2.10 -7.96 -11.61
CA GLN A 112 3.32 -8.72 -11.78
C GLN A 112 3.98 -9.07 -10.44
N ILE A 113 3.62 -8.36 -9.38
CA ILE A 113 4.13 -8.64 -8.05
C ILE A 113 3.24 -9.69 -7.37
N TRP A 114 1.93 -9.45 -7.40
CA TRP A 114 0.93 -10.40 -6.88
C TRP A 114 -0.11 -10.62 -7.97
N PRO A 115 -0.13 -11.81 -8.60
CA PRO A 115 -1.06 -12.05 -9.72
C PRO A 115 -2.52 -11.80 -9.40
N ASN A 116 -2.96 -12.04 -8.16
CA ASN A 116 -4.34 -11.77 -7.77
C ASN A 116 -4.70 -10.28 -7.74
N ALA A 117 -3.71 -9.39 -7.83
CA ALA A 117 -3.99 -7.96 -7.94
C ALA A 117 -4.82 -7.64 -9.18
N ASN A 118 -4.65 -8.41 -10.24
CA ASN A 118 -5.38 -8.19 -11.49
C ASN A 118 -6.89 -8.14 -11.28
N TRP A 119 -7.42 -9.03 -10.47
CA TRP A 119 -8.85 -9.08 -10.16
C TRP A 119 -9.30 -7.81 -9.42
N TYR A 120 -8.58 -7.44 -8.40
CA TYR A 120 -8.93 -6.27 -7.59
C TYR A 120 -8.79 -4.97 -8.38
N GLU A 121 -7.78 -4.89 -9.23
CA GLU A 121 -7.57 -3.71 -10.08
C GLU A 121 -8.73 -3.54 -11.05
N ARG A 122 -9.24 -4.64 -11.56
CA ARG A 122 -10.40 -4.62 -12.43
C ARG A 122 -11.62 -4.08 -11.72
N GLU A 123 -11.84 -4.49 -10.48
CA GLU A 123 -12.95 -3.97 -9.69
C GLU A 123 -12.83 -2.46 -9.46
N ALA A 124 -11.63 -1.98 -9.14
CA ALA A 124 -11.42 -0.55 -8.90
C ALA A 124 -11.61 0.26 -10.18
N TRP A 125 -11.22 -0.29 -11.32
CA TRP A 125 -11.49 0.33 -12.61
C TRP A 125 -13.00 0.42 -12.87
N ASP A 126 -13.71 -0.66 -12.66
CA ASP A 126 -15.14 -0.72 -12.92
C ASP A 126 -15.92 0.24 -12.01
N MET A 127 -15.48 0.39 -10.75
CA MET A 127 -16.21 1.21 -9.77
C MET A 127 -15.86 2.69 -9.85
N TYR A 128 -14.60 3.02 -10.10
CA TYR A 128 -14.12 4.40 -9.95
C TYR A 128 -13.36 4.92 -11.16
N GLY A 129 -13.09 4.10 -12.14
CA GLY A 129 -12.29 4.51 -13.29
C GLY A 129 -10.81 4.66 -12.96
N ILE A 130 -10.33 4.03 -11.89
CA ILE A 130 -8.91 4.05 -11.55
C ILE A 130 -8.17 3.19 -12.57
N ASN A 131 -7.21 3.78 -13.26
CA ASN A 131 -6.48 3.12 -14.34
C ASN A 131 -5.18 2.52 -13.80
N PHE A 132 -5.03 1.21 -13.96
CA PHE A 132 -3.82 0.50 -13.55
C PHE A 132 -3.02 0.17 -14.80
N SER A 133 -1.87 0.83 -14.96
CA SER A 133 -1.06 0.74 -16.17
C SER A 133 0.00 -0.36 -16.05
N GLY A 134 0.27 -1.00 -17.17
CA GLY A 134 1.32 -2.02 -17.25
C GLY A 134 0.80 -3.46 -17.36
#